data_c4610e437466d5bab0cb4a4ff749dc28
#
_entry.id   c4610e437466d5bab0cb4a4ff749dc28
#
_cell.length_a   1.000
_cell.length_b   1.000
_cell.length_c   1.000
_cell.angle_alpha   90.00
_cell.angle_beta   90.00
_cell.angle_gamma   90.00
#
_symmetry.space_group_name_H-M   'P 1'
#
loop_
_entity.id
_entity.type
_entity.pdbx_description
1 polymer ?
#
loop_
_entity_poly.entity_id
_entity_poly.type
_entity_poly.pdbx_seq_one_letter_code
_entity_poly.pdbx_strand_id
1 'polypeptide(L)'
;MPIIYNIKGAVFRDKMIGIDYDWTLVNPINANTFPSNISDWKWYYPNIKEKVKQLYDEGNMIVIFTNQSKKWKCEQIKVVAEELGIPLYVVIAMNKKEYKPSTIMFDILLEGYTINKDESYYIGDAMGRKIDFSDSDKLFADNIGIKCITPETAFY
;
A
#
# COMPACT_ATOMS: atom_id res chain seq x y z
N MET A 1 -7.91 4.75 15.64
CA MET A 1 -6.72 3.90 15.42
C MET A 1 -6.83 3.21 14.07
N PRO A 2 -5.78 3.25 13.24
CA PRO A 2 -5.76 2.45 12.00
C PRO A 2 -5.90 0.96 12.29
N ILE A 3 -6.46 0.25 11.32
CA ILE A 3 -6.57 -1.21 11.38
C ILE A 3 -5.25 -1.79 10.85
N ILE A 4 -4.66 -2.73 11.58
CA ILE A 4 -3.41 -3.38 11.17
C ILE A 4 -3.65 -4.88 11.06
N TYR A 5 -3.31 -5.45 9.90
CA TYR A 5 -3.27 -6.90 9.70
C TYR A 5 -1.83 -7.34 9.53
N ASN A 6 -1.45 -8.41 10.22
CA ASN A 6 -0.20 -9.12 9.98
C ASN A 6 -0.53 -10.37 9.16
N ILE A 7 -0.11 -10.39 7.91
CA ILE A 7 -0.37 -11.48 6.98
C ILE A 7 0.81 -12.44 6.98
N LYS A 8 0.54 -13.72 7.23
CA LYS A 8 1.52 -14.80 7.17
C LYS A 8 2.76 -14.61 8.06
N GLY A 9 2.58 -13.97 9.22
CA GLY A 9 3.67 -13.86 10.20
C GLY A 9 4.78 -12.89 9.78
N ALA A 10 4.43 -11.73 9.23
CA ALA A 10 5.39 -10.71 8.86
C ALA A 10 6.19 -10.22 10.08
N VAL A 11 7.45 -9.90 9.85
CA VAL A 11 8.34 -9.31 10.84
C VAL A 11 8.91 -8.00 10.29
N PHE A 12 9.35 -7.12 11.18
CA PHE A 12 9.98 -5.87 10.77
C PHE A 12 11.35 -6.14 10.15
N ARG A 13 11.65 -5.39 9.10
CA ARG A 13 12.95 -5.39 8.40
C ARG A 13 13.41 -3.96 8.23
N ASP A 14 14.71 -3.76 8.04
CA ASP A 14 15.29 -2.42 7.94
C ASP A 14 14.88 -1.68 6.66
N LYS A 15 14.67 -2.40 5.56
CA LYS A 15 14.19 -1.81 4.30
C LYS A 15 12.68 -2.02 4.18
N MET A 16 11.96 -0.96 3.86
CA MET A 16 10.51 -1.00 3.70
C MET A 16 10.11 -0.56 2.30
N ILE A 17 9.18 -1.30 1.70
CA ILE A 17 8.46 -0.83 0.53
C ILE A 17 7.00 -0.71 0.93
N GLY A 18 6.52 0.54 1.00
CA GLY A 18 5.11 0.83 1.20
C GLY A 18 4.39 0.82 -0.14
N ILE A 19 3.17 0.32 -0.18
CA ILE A 19 2.40 0.21 -1.42
C ILE A 19 0.96 0.68 -1.16
N ASP A 20 0.47 1.58 -2.01
CA ASP A 20 -0.92 1.95 -2.04
C ASP A 20 -1.77 0.78 -2.59
N TYR A 21 -3.07 0.77 -2.30
CA TYR A 21 -3.95 -0.32 -2.69
C TYR A 21 -4.72 -0.02 -3.98
N ASP A 22 -5.69 0.91 -3.93
CA ASP A 22 -6.54 1.22 -5.08
C ASP A 22 -5.75 1.89 -6.20
N TRP A 23 -5.91 1.41 -7.43
CA TRP A 23 -5.23 1.95 -8.62
C TRP A 23 -3.69 1.87 -8.56
N THR A 24 -3.19 1.02 -7.69
CA THR A 24 -1.76 0.69 -7.59
C THR A 24 -1.56 -0.82 -7.63
N LEU A 25 -2.15 -1.56 -6.70
CA LEU A 25 -2.14 -3.03 -6.71
C LEU A 25 -3.31 -3.60 -7.51
N VAL A 26 -4.48 -3.02 -7.33
CA VAL A 26 -5.73 -3.53 -7.91
C VAL A 26 -6.57 -2.38 -8.47
N ASN A 27 -7.46 -2.74 -9.39
CA ASN A 27 -8.54 -1.87 -9.85
C ASN A 27 -9.82 -2.70 -10.01
N PRO A 28 -11.00 -2.06 -10.10
CA PRO A 28 -12.25 -2.79 -10.32
C PRO A 28 -12.25 -3.55 -11.65
N ILE A 29 -12.89 -4.72 -11.67
CA ILE A 29 -13.09 -5.51 -12.89
C ILE A 29 -13.95 -4.73 -13.88
N ASN A 30 -15.00 -4.07 -13.36
CA ASN A 30 -15.89 -3.23 -14.16
C ASN A 30 -15.23 -1.87 -14.42
N ALA A 31 -15.72 -1.15 -15.42
CA ALA A 31 -15.19 0.16 -15.80
C ALA A 31 -15.54 1.29 -14.82
N ASN A 32 -15.91 0.96 -13.59
CA ASN A 32 -16.21 1.92 -12.52
C ASN A 32 -14.94 2.40 -11.82
N THR A 33 -14.99 3.60 -11.26
CA THR A 33 -13.87 4.16 -10.50
C THR A 33 -13.65 3.41 -9.19
N PHE A 34 -14.73 2.91 -8.58
CA PHE A 34 -14.68 2.22 -7.30
C PHE A 34 -15.29 0.82 -7.42
N PRO A 35 -14.77 -0.16 -6.64
CA PRO A 35 -15.33 -1.50 -6.66
C PRO A 35 -16.75 -1.54 -6.06
N SER A 36 -17.57 -2.45 -6.55
CA SER A 36 -18.96 -2.61 -6.13
C SER A 36 -19.14 -3.58 -4.96
N ASN A 37 -18.20 -4.52 -4.80
CA ASN A 37 -18.27 -5.57 -3.77
C ASN A 37 -16.87 -6.19 -3.56
N ILE A 38 -16.78 -7.13 -2.62
CA ILE A 38 -15.52 -7.80 -2.26
C ILE A 38 -14.82 -8.47 -3.43
N SER A 39 -15.58 -9.01 -4.38
CA SER A 39 -15.03 -9.75 -5.52
C SER A 39 -14.65 -8.84 -6.70
N ASP A 40 -14.98 -7.55 -6.64
CA ASP A 40 -14.77 -6.63 -7.75
C ASP A 40 -13.35 -6.06 -7.72
N TRP A 41 -12.39 -6.91 -8.07
CA TRP A 41 -10.99 -6.49 -8.17
C TRP A 41 -10.24 -7.39 -9.12
N LYS A 42 -9.16 -6.83 -9.70
CA LYS A 42 -8.16 -7.56 -10.47
C LYS A 42 -6.81 -6.86 -10.24
N TRP A 43 -5.72 -7.59 -10.44
CA TRP A 43 -4.39 -6.98 -10.39
C TRP A 43 -4.30 -5.87 -11.45
N TYR A 44 -3.75 -4.73 -11.05
CA TYR A 44 -3.63 -3.58 -11.96
C TYR A 44 -2.69 -3.90 -13.12
N TYR A 45 -1.60 -4.59 -12.84
CA TYR A 45 -0.64 -5.05 -13.85
C TYR A 45 -0.48 -6.57 -13.76
N PRO A 46 -0.15 -7.25 -14.90
CA PRO A 46 -0.13 -8.72 -14.92
C PRO A 46 0.87 -9.36 -13.96
N ASN A 47 1.99 -8.69 -13.67
CA ASN A 47 3.11 -9.27 -12.92
C ASN A 47 3.23 -8.76 -11.50
N ILE A 48 2.19 -8.14 -10.93
CA ILE A 48 2.26 -7.56 -9.59
C ILE A 48 2.65 -8.59 -8.55
N LYS A 49 2.00 -9.75 -8.57
CA LYS A 49 2.24 -10.80 -7.58
C LYS A 49 3.70 -11.25 -7.58
N GLU A 50 4.25 -11.52 -8.76
CA GLU A 50 5.65 -11.95 -8.91
C GLU A 50 6.61 -10.86 -8.49
N LYS A 51 6.34 -9.61 -8.86
CA LYS A 51 7.21 -8.48 -8.53
C LYS A 51 7.21 -8.17 -7.04
N VAL A 52 6.06 -8.22 -6.39
CA VAL A 52 5.98 -8.02 -4.93
C VAL A 52 6.73 -9.14 -4.21
N LYS A 53 6.57 -10.38 -4.66
CA LYS A 53 7.32 -11.50 -4.10
C LYS A 53 8.83 -11.31 -4.26
N GLN A 54 9.27 -10.85 -5.41
CA GLN A 54 10.69 -10.56 -5.66
C GLN A 54 11.21 -9.49 -4.69
N LEU A 55 10.47 -8.41 -4.51
CA LEU A 55 10.85 -7.35 -3.57
C LEU A 55 10.96 -7.88 -2.14
N TYR A 56 10.03 -8.73 -1.73
CA TYR A 56 10.09 -9.39 -0.43
C TYR A 56 11.34 -10.27 -0.31
N ASP A 57 11.61 -11.09 -1.31
CA ASP A 57 12.76 -12.01 -1.31
C ASP A 57 14.10 -11.25 -1.30
N GLU A 58 14.12 -10.02 -1.79
CA GLU A 58 15.29 -9.14 -1.75
C GLU A 58 15.54 -8.50 -0.39
N GLY A 59 14.72 -8.83 0.60
CA GLY A 59 14.92 -8.39 1.99
C GLY A 59 14.06 -7.20 2.42
N ASN A 60 13.08 -6.81 1.62
CA ASN A 60 12.22 -5.69 1.97
C ASN A 60 11.03 -6.13 2.80
N MET A 61 10.67 -5.33 3.81
CA MET A 61 9.39 -5.43 4.49
C MET A 61 8.34 -4.80 3.58
N ILE A 62 7.28 -5.54 3.29
CA ILE A 62 6.19 -5.05 2.44
C ILE A 62 5.04 -4.58 3.33
N VAL A 63 4.56 -3.36 3.09
CA VAL A 63 3.46 -2.76 3.86
C VAL A 63 2.47 -2.10 2.91
N ILE A 64 1.21 -2.48 2.98
CA ILE A 64 0.14 -1.79 2.27
C ILE A 64 -0.39 -0.69 3.18
N PHE A 65 -0.39 0.56 2.71
CA PHE A 65 -0.99 1.71 3.40
C PHE A 65 -2.14 2.24 2.57
N THR A 66 -3.36 2.22 3.11
CA THR A 66 -4.53 2.60 2.33
C THR A 66 -5.54 3.41 3.14
N ASN A 67 -6.11 4.44 2.51
CA ASN A 67 -7.24 5.20 3.03
C ASN A 67 -8.53 4.54 2.57
N GLN A 68 -9.46 4.26 3.49
CA GLN A 68 -10.72 3.61 3.17
C GLN A 68 -11.88 4.23 3.95
N SER A 69 -13.09 4.11 3.42
CA SER A 69 -14.32 4.59 4.08
C SER A 69 -15.38 3.50 4.25
N LYS A 70 -15.20 2.34 3.60
CA LYS A 70 -16.18 1.25 3.62
C LYS A 70 -15.63 0.05 4.37
N LYS A 71 -16.38 -0.45 5.37
CA LYS A 71 -15.95 -1.60 6.16
C LYS A 71 -15.74 -2.87 5.34
N TRP A 72 -16.60 -3.13 4.37
CA TRP A 72 -16.45 -4.33 3.52
C TRP A 72 -15.15 -4.31 2.71
N LYS A 73 -14.61 -3.14 2.46
CA LYS A 73 -13.36 -2.97 1.72
C LYS A 73 -12.18 -3.59 2.48
N CYS A 74 -12.23 -3.56 3.81
CA CYS A 74 -11.19 -4.18 4.64
C CYS A 74 -11.12 -5.69 4.37
N GLU A 75 -12.24 -6.35 4.18
CA GLU A 75 -12.28 -7.78 3.84
C GLU A 75 -11.67 -8.04 2.46
N GLN A 76 -11.99 -7.21 1.47
CA GLN A 76 -11.37 -7.32 0.15
C GLN A 76 -9.85 -7.18 0.24
N ILE A 77 -9.38 -6.17 0.96
CA ILE A 77 -7.94 -5.89 1.10
C ILE A 77 -7.24 -7.07 1.75
N LYS A 78 -7.85 -7.67 2.76
CA LYS A 78 -7.30 -8.85 3.43
C LYS A 78 -7.17 -10.02 2.47
N VAL A 79 -8.20 -10.30 1.68
CA VAL A 79 -8.17 -11.36 0.66
C VAL A 79 -7.07 -11.11 -0.36
N VAL A 80 -6.96 -9.89 -0.87
CA VAL A 80 -5.93 -9.53 -1.86
C VAL A 80 -4.53 -9.68 -1.26
N ALA A 81 -4.34 -9.21 -0.02
CA ALA A 81 -3.06 -9.33 0.66
C ALA A 81 -2.64 -10.79 0.83
N GLU A 82 -3.58 -11.66 1.18
CA GLU A 82 -3.31 -13.11 1.29
C GLU A 82 -2.95 -13.72 -0.08
N GLU A 83 -3.58 -13.24 -1.15
CA GLU A 83 -3.28 -13.70 -2.52
C GLU A 83 -1.85 -13.36 -2.97
N LEU A 84 -1.23 -12.33 -2.40
CA LEU A 84 0.17 -12.03 -2.70
C LEU A 84 1.12 -13.15 -2.27
N GLY A 85 0.72 -13.99 -1.32
CA GLY A 85 1.45 -15.20 -0.95
C GLY A 85 2.73 -14.99 -0.17
N ILE A 86 2.95 -13.79 0.41
CA ILE A 86 4.14 -13.44 1.18
C ILE A 86 3.74 -12.85 2.52
N PRO A 87 4.63 -12.88 3.52
CA PRO A 87 4.42 -12.13 4.76
C PRO A 87 4.41 -10.62 4.48
N LEU A 88 3.40 -9.93 4.98
CA LEU A 88 3.32 -8.47 4.84
C LEU A 88 2.41 -7.87 5.92
N TYR A 89 2.52 -6.56 6.09
CA TYR A 89 1.61 -5.79 6.93
C TYR A 89 0.62 -5.04 6.06
N VAL A 90 -0.61 -4.90 6.56
CA VAL A 90 -1.62 -4.05 5.95
C VAL A 90 -2.07 -3.04 7.00
N VAL A 91 -2.04 -1.75 6.66
CA VAL A 91 -2.49 -0.67 7.53
C VAL A 91 -3.58 0.10 6.82
N ILE A 92 -4.75 0.16 7.44
CA ILE A 92 -5.94 0.78 6.87
C ILE A 92 -6.38 1.95 7.74
N ALA A 93 -6.42 3.14 7.16
CA ALA A 93 -7.00 4.32 7.80
C ALA A 93 -8.47 4.41 7.42
N MET A 94 -9.36 4.36 8.42
CA MET A 94 -10.80 4.48 8.24
C MET A 94 -11.34 5.86 8.66
N ASN A 95 -10.47 6.68 9.25
CA ASN A 95 -10.80 8.02 9.73
C ASN A 95 -9.99 9.04 8.94
N LYS A 96 -10.64 10.11 8.49
CA LYS A 96 -9.99 11.14 7.66
C LYS A 96 -8.76 11.77 8.32
N LYS A 97 -8.72 11.83 9.65
CA LYS A 97 -7.56 12.36 10.39
C LYS A 97 -6.32 11.48 10.23
N GLU A 98 -6.51 10.21 9.92
CA GLU A 98 -5.45 9.21 9.76
C GLU A 98 -5.05 9.01 8.31
N TYR A 99 -5.81 9.57 7.38
CA TYR A 99 -5.58 9.40 5.94
C TYR A 99 -4.24 9.98 5.52
N LYS A 100 -3.60 9.27 4.58
CA LYS A 100 -2.48 9.86 3.86
C LYS A 100 -2.91 11.23 3.32
N PRO A 101 -2.11 12.27 3.43
CA PRO A 101 -0.66 12.26 3.68
C PRO A 101 -0.21 12.27 5.14
N SER A 102 -1.12 12.16 6.12
CA SER A 102 -0.73 12.02 7.53
C SER A 102 0.15 10.77 7.71
N THR A 103 1.17 10.87 8.58
CA THR A 103 2.09 9.76 8.85
C THR A 103 1.58 8.82 9.95
N ILE A 104 0.36 9.01 10.45
CA ILE A 104 -0.16 8.25 11.59
C ILE A 104 -0.08 6.74 11.36
N MET A 105 -0.46 6.26 10.16
CA MET A 105 -0.40 4.83 9.84
C MET A 105 1.02 4.29 9.96
N PHE A 106 1.99 5.02 9.42
CA PHE A 106 3.40 4.66 9.49
C PHE A 106 3.90 4.69 10.93
N ASP A 107 3.61 5.75 11.66
CA ASP A 107 4.10 5.94 13.02
C ASP A 107 3.57 4.86 13.97
N ILE A 108 2.31 4.49 13.84
CA ILE A 108 1.70 3.48 14.70
C ILE A 108 2.25 2.08 14.37
N LEU A 109 2.39 1.74 13.09
CA LEU A 109 2.94 0.44 12.71
C LEU A 109 4.35 0.25 13.24
N LEU A 110 5.20 1.25 13.06
CA LEU A 110 6.63 1.16 13.34
C LEU A 110 7.04 1.83 14.65
N GLU A 111 6.12 1.95 15.60
CA GLU A 111 6.43 2.52 16.91
C GLU A 111 7.64 1.80 17.52
N GLY A 112 8.71 2.56 17.80
CA GLY A 112 9.93 2.02 18.38
C GLY A 112 10.86 1.28 17.40
N TYR A 113 10.53 1.25 16.11
CA TYR A 113 11.39 0.62 15.10
C TYR A 113 11.80 1.64 14.04
N THR A 114 13.09 1.69 13.72
CA THR A 114 13.63 2.62 12.72
C THR A 114 14.05 1.87 11.46
N ILE A 115 13.50 2.29 10.32
CA ILE A 115 13.86 1.73 9.01
C ILE A 115 15.01 2.52 8.38
N ASN A 116 15.69 1.91 7.41
CA ASN A 116 16.65 2.60 6.56
C ASN A 116 15.88 3.38 5.47
N LYS A 117 15.71 4.67 5.68
CA LYS A 117 14.90 5.51 4.78
C LYS A 117 15.53 5.68 3.39
N ASP A 118 16.87 5.65 3.30
CA ASP A 118 17.57 5.78 2.02
C ASP A 118 17.35 4.57 1.11
N GLU A 119 17.09 3.40 1.68
CA GLU A 119 16.85 2.16 0.95
C GLU A 119 15.37 1.77 0.90
N SER A 120 14.50 2.63 1.42
CA SER A 120 13.04 2.41 1.46
C SER A 120 12.34 3.33 0.47
N TYR A 121 11.19 2.90 -0.03
CA TYR A 121 10.38 3.75 -0.91
C TYR A 121 8.89 3.37 -0.84
N TYR A 122 8.07 4.22 -1.42
CA TYR A 122 6.62 4.06 -1.48
C TYR A 122 6.16 4.01 -2.93
N ILE A 123 5.21 3.12 -3.22
CA ILE A 123 4.62 2.97 -4.56
C ILE A 123 3.17 3.43 -4.49
N GLY A 124 2.82 4.47 -5.24
CA GLY A 124 1.46 4.99 -5.25
C GLY A 124 1.12 5.78 -6.49
N ASP A 125 -0.17 5.86 -6.80
CA ASP A 125 -0.68 6.53 -8.00
C ASP A 125 -0.97 8.02 -7.79
N ALA A 126 -1.18 8.46 -6.55
CA ALA A 126 -1.51 9.84 -6.23
C ALA A 126 -0.23 10.70 -6.09
N MET A 127 0.36 11.05 -7.22
CA MET A 127 1.67 11.72 -7.30
C MET A 127 1.59 13.21 -7.58
N GLY A 128 0.38 13.78 -7.76
CA GLY A 128 0.22 15.19 -8.11
C GLY A 128 0.50 15.51 -9.58
N ARG A 129 0.60 14.51 -10.43
CA ARG A 129 0.72 14.71 -11.88
C ARG A 129 -0.62 15.18 -12.45
N LYS A 130 -0.62 15.76 -13.67
CA LYS A 130 -1.87 16.22 -14.32
C LYS A 130 -2.91 15.11 -14.47
N ILE A 131 -2.49 13.86 -14.63
CA ILE A 131 -3.37 12.71 -14.79
C ILE A 131 -3.85 12.15 -13.45
N ASP A 132 -3.27 12.59 -12.34
CA ASP A 132 -3.59 12.08 -11.00
C ASP A 132 -4.68 12.95 -10.37
N PHE A 133 -5.61 12.32 -9.66
CA PHE A 133 -6.67 13.04 -8.95
C PHE A 133 -6.19 13.64 -7.62
N SER A 134 -5.01 13.28 -7.14
CA SER A 134 -4.49 13.66 -5.84
C SER A 134 -2.96 13.58 -5.81
N ASP A 135 -2.34 14.15 -4.78
CA ASP A 135 -0.91 14.06 -4.50
C ASP A 135 -0.64 13.37 -3.15
N SER A 136 -1.66 12.74 -2.57
CA SER A 136 -1.57 12.21 -1.21
C SER A 136 -0.49 11.16 -1.00
N ASP A 137 -0.19 10.34 -2.01
CA ASP A 137 0.87 9.33 -1.90
C ASP A 137 2.26 9.96 -1.93
N LYS A 138 2.46 10.94 -2.81
CA LYS A 138 3.73 11.66 -2.87
C LYS A 138 4.01 12.40 -1.56
N LEU A 139 3.01 13.11 -1.05
CA LEU A 139 3.14 13.85 0.21
C LEU A 139 3.33 12.91 1.40
N PHE A 140 2.67 11.75 1.39
CA PHE A 140 2.85 10.73 2.43
C PHE A 140 4.31 10.26 2.47
N ALA A 141 4.87 9.92 1.33
CA ALA A 141 6.27 9.52 1.23
C ALA A 141 7.23 10.64 1.68
N ASP A 142 6.98 11.86 1.22
CA ASP A 142 7.77 13.02 1.62
C ASP A 142 7.72 13.23 3.14
N ASN A 143 6.55 13.10 3.75
CA ASN A 143 6.37 13.29 5.19
C ASN A 143 7.06 12.20 6.01
N ILE A 144 7.13 10.98 5.50
CA ILE A 144 7.89 9.88 6.10
C ILE A 144 9.40 10.07 5.90
N GLY A 145 9.79 10.69 4.78
CA GLY A 145 11.19 10.87 4.41
C GLY A 145 11.73 9.78 3.49
N ILE A 146 10.88 9.19 2.65
CA ILE A 146 11.28 8.18 1.67
C ILE A 146 10.88 8.61 0.26
N LYS A 147 11.46 7.97 -0.75
CA LYS A 147 11.10 8.22 -2.16
C LYS A 147 9.71 7.68 -2.46
N CYS A 148 9.04 8.29 -3.44
CA CYS A 148 7.80 7.77 -3.99
C CYS A 148 8.01 7.49 -5.47
N ILE A 149 7.58 6.31 -5.92
CA ILE A 149 7.60 5.94 -7.33
C ILE A 149 6.19 5.59 -7.79
N THR A 150 5.96 5.72 -9.10
CA THR A 150 4.64 5.43 -9.68
C THR A 150 4.44 3.92 -9.83
N PRO A 151 3.17 3.46 -9.90
CA PRO A 151 2.90 2.05 -10.16
C PRO A 151 3.49 1.58 -11.50
N GLU A 152 3.47 2.43 -12.52
CA GLU A 152 4.05 2.10 -13.83
C GLU A 152 5.54 1.84 -13.72
N THR A 153 6.25 2.63 -12.92
CA THR A 153 7.68 2.44 -12.70
C THR A 153 7.98 1.14 -11.96
N ALA A 154 7.14 0.81 -10.98
CA ALA A 154 7.36 -0.37 -10.14
C ALA A 154 6.94 -1.67 -10.81
N PHE A 155 5.82 -1.68 -11.56
CA PHE A 155 5.13 -2.92 -11.95
C PHE A 155 4.93 -3.10 -13.45
N TYR A 156 5.11 -2.07 -14.24
CA TYR A 156 4.88 -2.18 -15.67
C TYR A 156 6.01 -2.91 -16.39
#